data_3f400e3089ca78839bed2d2a4d1a9cbc
#
_entry.id   3f400e3089ca78839bed2d2a4d1a9cbc
#
_cell.length_a   1.000
_cell.length_b   1.000
_cell.length_c   1.000
_cell.angle_alpha   90.00
_cell.angle_beta   90.00
_cell.angle_gamma   90.00
#
_symmetry.space_group_name_H-M   'P 1'
#
loop_
_entity.id
_entity.type
_entity.pdbx_description
1 polymer ?
#
loop_
_entity_poly.entity_id
_entity_poly.type
_entity_poly.pdbx_seq_one_letter_code
_entity_poly.pdbx_strand_id
1 'polypeptide(L)' 'MIKFEWDPVKGVKNEEKHGVRFEEAESVFYDEYSIQFFDEGHSDHEDRFLMLGLSNETRVLMVCHCERD' A
#
# COMPACT_ATOMS: atom_id res chain seq x y z
N MET A 1 9.83 -8.14 -0.26
CA MET A 1 8.54 -7.44 -0.21
C MET A 1 8.78 -5.94 -0.16
N ILE A 2 8.09 -5.19 -0.98
CA ILE A 2 8.22 -3.74 -1.05
C ILE A 2 7.06 -3.10 -0.29
N LYS A 3 7.38 -2.19 0.64
CA LYS A 3 6.37 -1.44 1.41
C LYS A 3 6.08 -0.12 0.70
N PHE A 4 4.80 0.14 0.39
CA PHE A 4 4.34 1.36 -0.25
C PHE A 4 3.37 2.08 0.68
N GLU A 5 3.57 3.38 0.90
CA GLU A 5 2.63 4.20 1.65
C GLU A 5 1.71 4.94 0.69
N TRP A 6 0.41 4.70 0.84
CA TRP A 6 -0.62 5.32 -0.01
C TRP A 6 -0.89 6.74 0.48
N ASP A 7 -0.03 7.64 0.06
CA ASP A 7 -0.10 9.06 0.42
C ASP A 7 0.40 9.87 -0.78
N PRO A 8 -0.39 10.79 -1.33
CA PRO A 8 0.01 11.60 -2.49
C PRO A 8 1.32 12.36 -2.27
N VAL A 9 1.58 12.80 -1.04
CA VAL A 9 2.82 13.51 -0.70
C VAL A 9 4.03 12.59 -0.74
N LYS A 10 3.85 11.32 -0.34
CA LYS A 10 4.92 10.32 -0.29
C LYS A 10 5.05 9.51 -1.58
N GLY A 11 4.14 9.67 -2.51
CA GLY A 11 4.15 8.89 -3.75
C GLY A 11 5.43 9.06 -4.55
N VAL A 12 5.92 10.28 -4.66
CA VAL A 12 7.17 10.57 -5.37
C VAL A 12 8.36 9.88 -4.70
N LYS A 13 8.41 9.92 -3.37
CA LYS A 13 9.49 9.27 -2.61
C LYS A 13 9.46 7.76 -2.77
N ASN A 14 8.28 7.16 -2.81
CA ASN A 14 8.11 5.72 -3.03
C ASN A 14 8.64 5.32 -4.41
N GLU A 15 8.32 6.12 -5.44
CA GLU A 15 8.79 5.86 -6.79
C GLU A 15 10.31 5.97 -6.87
N GLU A 16 10.90 7.01 -6.28
CA GLU A 16 12.34 7.21 -6.27
C GLU A 16 13.07 6.09 -5.50
N LYS A 17 12.51 5.68 -4.36
CA LYS A 17 13.16 4.73 -3.47
C LYS A 17 12.98 3.28 -3.92
N HIS A 18 11.79 2.93 -4.41
CA HIS A 18 11.42 1.54 -4.69
C HIS A 18 11.03 1.26 -6.14
N GLY A 19 10.92 2.29 -6.96
CA GLY A 19 10.45 2.14 -8.33
C GLY A 19 8.98 1.70 -8.42
N VAL A 20 8.18 2.02 -7.41
CA VAL A 20 6.76 1.68 -7.36
C VAL A 20 5.92 2.92 -7.54
N ARG A 21 5.06 2.93 -8.55
CA ARG A 21 4.12 4.02 -8.81
C ARG A 21 2.79 3.75 -8.11
N PHE A 22 1.98 4.79 -7.95
CA PHE A 22 0.63 4.66 -7.40
C PHE A 22 -0.22 3.66 -8.19
N GLU A 23 -0.11 3.67 -9.51
CA GLU A 23 -0.88 2.76 -10.36
C GLU A 23 -0.53 1.30 -10.07
N GLU A 24 0.74 1.02 -9.84
CA GLU A 24 1.16 -0.32 -9.47
C GLU A 24 0.64 -0.70 -8.08
N ALA A 25 0.74 0.21 -7.11
CA ALA A 25 0.22 -0.04 -5.76
C ALA A 25 -1.30 -0.25 -5.80
N GLU A 26 -2.01 0.53 -6.60
CA GLU A 26 -3.46 0.38 -6.78
C GLU A 26 -3.81 -1.01 -7.29
N SER A 27 -3.00 -1.56 -8.18
CA SER A 27 -3.27 -2.88 -8.76
C SER A 27 -3.34 -4.00 -7.71
N VAL A 28 -2.69 -3.82 -6.56
CA VAL A 28 -2.73 -4.79 -5.47
C VAL A 28 -4.15 -4.97 -4.93
N PHE A 29 -4.96 -3.91 -4.95
CA PHE A 29 -6.35 -3.96 -4.49
C PHE A 29 -7.24 -4.82 -5.40
N TYR A 30 -6.80 -5.10 -6.62
CA TYR A 30 -7.52 -5.95 -7.56
C TYR A 30 -7.01 -7.39 -7.57
N ASP A 31 -5.96 -7.69 -6.80
CA ASP A 31 -5.48 -9.06 -6.63
C ASP A 31 -6.48 -9.81 -5.75
N GLU A 32 -7.13 -10.83 -6.31
CA GLU A 32 -8.15 -11.60 -5.60
C GLU A 32 -7.60 -12.39 -4.41
N TYR A 33 -6.29 -12.57 -4.34
CA TYR A 33 -5.62 -13.25 -3.23
C TYR A 33 -5.00 -12.29 -2.23
N SER A 34 -5.19 -10.98 -2.40
CA SER A 34 -4.66 -10.00 -1.47
C SER A 34 -5.29 -10.15 -0.08
N ILE A 35 -4.51 -9.81 0.94
CA ILE A 35 -4.94 -9.90 2.33
C ILE A 35 -4.82 -8.52 2.97
N GLN A 36 -5.85 -8.10 3.69
CA GLN A 36 -5.87 -6.82 4.39
C GLN A 36 -5.76 -7.04 5.89
N PHE A 37 -4.89 -6.25 6.52
CA PHE A 37 -4.71 -6.26 7.97
C PHE A 37 -4.97 -4.87 8.53
N PHE A 38 -5.50 -4.83 9.76
CA PHE A 38 -5.60 -3.59 10.52
C PHE A 38 -4.28 -3.36 11.25
N ASP A 39 -3.73 -2.15 11.13
CA ASP A 39 -2.46 -1.78 11.77
C ASP A 39 -2.74 -1.10 13.11
N GLU A 40 -2.94 -1.88 14.16
CA GLU A 40 -3.23 -1.37 15.50
C GLU A 40 -2.15 -0.43 16.03
N GLY A 41 -0.89 -0.73 15.74
CA GLY A 41 0.24 0.05 16.24
C GLY A 41 0.35 1.45 15.69
N HIS A 42 -0.36 1.75 14.59
CA HIS A 42 -0.27 3.02 13.89
C HIS A 42 -1.62 3.64 13.58
N SER A 43 -2.65 3.28 14.36
CA SER A 43 -4.03 3.75 14.13
C SER A 43 -4.51 4.74 15.20
N ASP A 44 -3.61 5.58 15.73
CA ASP A 44 -3.94 6.51 16.81
C ASP A 44 -4.90 7.62 16.40
N HIS A 45 -4.77 8.14 15.18
CA HIS A 45 -5.54 9.29 14.70
C HIS A 45 -6.49 8.95 13.56
N GLU A 46 -6.21 7.88 12.84
CA GLU A 46 -7.04 7.40 11.75
C GLU A 46 -6.78 5.90 11.57
N ASP A 47 -7.78 5.19 11.08
CA ASP A 47 -7.63 3.75 10.85
C ASP A 47 -6.66 3.49 9.72
N ARG A 48 -5.60 2.77 10.04
CA ARG A 48 -4.55 2.41 9.11
C ARG A 48 -4.60 0.92 8.79
N PHE A 49 -4.51 0.60 7.52
CA PHE A 49 -4.57 -0.76 7.02
C PHE A 49 -3.34 -1.10 6.21
N LEU A 50 -3.01 -2.37 6.20
CA LEU A 50 -1.93 -2.94 5.38
C LEU A 50 -2.56 -3.91 4.39
N MET A 51 -2.33 -3.69 3.10
CA MET A 51 -2.81 -4.58 2.05
C MET A 51 -1.60 -5.30 1.45
N LEU A 52 -1.57 -6.62 1.60
CA LEU A 52 -0.49 -7.45 1.06
C LEU A 52 -0.99 -8.19 -0.17
N GLY A 53 -0.32 -8.03 -1.29
CA GLY A 53 -0.73 -8.69 -2.51
C GLY A 53 0.27 -8.56 -3.64
N LEU A 54 -0.10 -9.14 -4.78
CA LEU A 54 0.71 -9.14 -5.98
C LEU A 54 0.28 -7.98 -6.89
N SER A 55 1.26 -7.19 -7.33
CA SER A 55 1.00 -6.09 -8.25
C SER A 55 0.92 -6.57 -9.69
N ASN A 56 0.45 -5.68 -10.58
CA ASN A 56 0.41 -5.94 -12.02
C ASN A 56 1.81 -6.03 -12.66
N GLU A 57 2.84 -5.67 -11.91
CA GLU A 57 4.24 -5.85 -12.32
C GLU A 57 4.85 -7.12 -11.71
N THR A 58 4.00 -7.99 -11.19
CA THR A 58 4.39 -9.30 -10.62
C THR A 58 5.35 -9.15 -9.42
N ARG A 59 5.12 -8.12 -8.60
CA ARG A 59 5.88 -7.89 -7.38
C ARG A 59 4.95 -7.98 -6.17
N VAL A 60 5.44 -8.55 -5.07
CA VAL A 60 4.68 -8.59 -3.83
C VAL A 60 4.86 -7.25 -3.12
N LEU A 61 3.76 -6.54 -2.92
CA LEU A 61 3.76 -5.24 -2.26
C LEU A 61 2.95 -5.29 -0.98
N MET A 62 3.40 -4.52 0.02
CA MET A 62 2.58 -4.19 1.18
C MET A 62 2.19 -2.72 1.07
N VAL A 63 0.93 -2.46 0.79
CA VAL A 63 0.40 -1.11 0.62
C VAL A 63 -0.22 -0.65 1.93
N CYS A 64 0.34 0.42 2.49
CA CYS A 64 -0.18 1.02 3.72
C CYS A 64 -1.13 2.14 3.34
N HIS A 65 -2.38 2.06 3.79
CA HIS A 65 -3.37 3.08 3.48
C HIS A 65 -4.23 3.40 4.71
N CYS A 66 -4.78 4.59 4.73
CA CYS A 66 -5.68 5.03 5.78
C CYS A 66 -7.09 5.15 5.22
N GLU A 67 -8.07 4.78 6.02
CA GLU A 67 -9.46 5.00 5.69
C GLU A 67 -10.00 6.09 6.60
N ARG A 68 -10.68 7.06 6.02
CA ARG A 68 -11.29 8.18 6.72
C ARG A 68 -12.81 8.17 6.48
N ASP A 69 -13.52 8.52 7.53
CA ASP A 69 -14.98 8.67 7.44
C ASP A 69 -15.37 9.95 6.69
#